data_4d333f591de148c9cd1279d4f6ff56a3
#
_entry.id   4d333f591de148c9cd1279d4f6ff56a3
#
_cell.length_a   1.000
_cell.length_b   1.000
_cell.length_c   1.000
_cell.angle_alpha   90.00
_cell.angle_beta   90.00
_cell.angle_gamma   90.00
#
_symmetry.space_group_name_H-M   'P 1'
#
loop_
_entity.id
_entity.type
_entity.pdbx_description
1 polymer ?
#
loop_
_entity_poly.entity_id
_entity_poly.type
_entity_poly.pdbx_seq_one_letter_code
_entity_poly.pdbx_strand_id
1 'polypeptide(L)'
;MKVVVTKHFPFGKFVAINMFARLYLKDKDKYRLTLMIRYPSRYFKLIQHERSHTKQQNDLLGIFFYVWYVIEWFFKLFTEGKAYRELCFEREARANETKVVSYNVILHYKNGKAYTIIQDSIPICTYYDINDVIKNIDNIKYLEFKPLNVKGSLINRKWGSWLRYVFKR
;
A
#
# COMPACT_ATOMS: atom_id res chain seq x y z
N MET A 1 -5.27 1.26 5.08
CA MET A 1 -3.83 1.01 4.94
C MET A 1 -3.06 2.07 5.70
N LYS A 2 -2.20 1.66 6.62
CA LYS A 2 -1.30 2.58 7.32
C LYS A 2 0.06 2.61 6.61
N VAL A 3 0.56 3.79 6.29
CA VAL A 3 1.88 4.00 5.70
C VAL A 3 2.80 4.55 6.79
N VAL A 4 3.81 3.78 7.13
CA VAL A 4 4.81 4.11 8.15
C VAL A 4 6.12 4.43 7.46
N VAL A 5 6.67 5.60 7.74
CA VAL A 5 7.96 6.01 7.16
C VAL A 5 9.10 5.61 8.07
N THR A 6 10.13 5.03 7.50
CA THR A 6 11.32 4.58 8.22
C THR A 6 12.59 5.02 7.49
N LYS A 7 13.69 5.17 8.22
CA LYS A 7 14.98 5.57 7.64
C LYS A 7 15.74 4.39 7.00
N HIS A 8 15.67 3.21 7.61
CA HIS A 8 16.55 2.08 7.30
C HIS A 8 15.82 0.81 6.84
N PHE A 9 14.52 0.72 7.07
CA PHE A 9 13.70 -0.43 6.69
C PHE A 9 12.74 -0.06 5.55
N PRO A 10 12.50 -0.91 4.56
CA PRO A 10 13.09 -2.24 4.33
C PRO A 10 14.57 -2.20 3.96
N PHE A 11 15.25 -3.35 4.16
CA PHE A 11 16.68 -3.46 3.91
C PHE A 11 17.02 -3.50 2.41
N GLY A 12 18.28 -3.25 2.08
CA GLY A 12 18.79 -3.35 0.72
C GLY A 12 18.18 -2.33 -0.24
N LYS A 13 17.87 -2.76 -1.45
CA LYS A 13 17.35 -1.93 -2.55
C LYS A 13 15.83 -1.72 -2.49
N PHE A 14 15.14 -2.41 -1.59
CA PHE A 14 13.69 -2.26 -1.45
C PHE A 14 13.32 -0.88 -0.94
N VAL A 15 12.32 -0.30 -1.58
CA VAL A 15 11.83 1.05 -1.27
C VAL A 15 10.62 1.00 -0.36
N ALA A 16 9.81 -0.02 -0.53
CA ALA A 16 8.59 -0.24 0.26
C ALA A 16 8.37 -1.74 0.48
N ILE A 17 7.73 -2.09 1.56
CA ILE A 17 7.30 -3.45 1.87
C ILE A 17 6.01 -3.43 2.67
N ASN A 18 5.08 -4.30 2.29
CA ASN A 18 3.84 -4.50 3.03
C ASN A 18 4.00 -5.67 4.00
N MET A 19 3.92 -5.36 5.29
CA MET A 19 3.95 -6.37 6.36
C MET A 19 2.82 -6.09 7.34
N PHE A 20 2.03 -7.13 7.66
CA PHE A 20 0.95 -7.07 8.66
C PHE A 20 0.01 -5.85 8.48
N ALA A 21 -0.50 -5.68 7.26
CA ALA A 21 -1.40 -4.59 6.88
C ALA A 21 -0.83 -3.16 7.01
N ARG A 22 0.50 -3.04 7.10
CA ARG A 22 1.21 -1.76 7.11
C ARG A 22 2.19 -1.70 5.95
N LEU A 23 2.17 -0.61 5.23
CA LEU A 23 3.18 -0.29 4.22
C LEU A 23 4.33 0.46 4.89
N TYR A 24 5.48 -0.18 4.97
CA TYR A 24 6.71 0.46 5.41
C TYR A 24 7.42 1.06 4.21
N LEU A 25 7.61 2.37 4.25
CA LEU A 25 8.22 3.15 3.19
C LEU A 25 9.60 3.63 3.65
N LYS A 26 10.65 3.25 2.91
CA LYS A 26 12.00 3.76 3.16
C LYS A 26 12.14 5.16 2.59
N ASP A 27 12.33 6.12 3.45
CA ASP A 27 12.44 7.52 3.06
C ASP A 27 13.37 8.26 4.03
N LYS A 28 14.64 8.37 3.64
CA LYS A 28 15.67 9.03 4.48
C LYS A 28 15.38 10.51 4.67
N ASP A 29 14.99 11.18 3.61
CA ASP A 29 14.86 12.63 3.53
C ASP A 29 13.40 13.10 3.58
N LYS A 30 12.47 12.16 3.85
CA LYS A 30 11.01 12.41 3.89
C LYS A 30 10.43 12.99 2.60
N TYR A 31 11.17 12.89 1.52
CA TYR A 31 10.76 13.38 0.21
C TYR A 31 9.49 12.68 -0.29
N ARG A 32 9.44 11.36 -0.17
CA ARG A 32 8.26 10.57 -0.58
C ARG A 32 7.06 10.84 0.29
N LEU A 33 7.28 10.97 1.60
CA LEU A 33 6.22 11.35 2.53
C LEU A 33 5.64 12.73 2.16
N THR A 34 6.49 13.70 1.88
CA THR A 34 6.09 15.03 1.40
C THR A 34 5.24 14.95 0.13
N LEU A 35 5.67 14.13 -0.85
CA LEU A 35 4.90 13.93 -2.09
C LEU A 35 3.55 13.24 -1.82
N MET A 36 3.50 12.26 -0.92
CA MET A 36 2.25 11.60 -0.54
C MET A 36 1.27 12.54 0.15
N ILE A 37 1.77 13.48 0.93
CA ILE A 37 0.94 14.51 1.59
C ILE A 37 0.45 15.53 0.56
N ARG A 38 1.33 16.00 -0.33
CA ARG A 38 1.01 17.02 -1.32
C ARG A 38 0.13 16.52 -2.46
N TYR A 39 0.33 15.26 -2.88
CA TYR A 39 -0.37 14.66 -4.03
C TYR A 39 -0.88 13.24 -3.71
N PRO A 40 -1.72 13.06 -2.69
CA PRO A 40 -2.08 11.72 -2.20
C PRO A 40 -2.81 10.87 -3.25
N SER A 41 -3.57 11.47 -4.15
CA SER A 41 -4.29 10.75 -5.21
C SER A 41 -3.36 10.01 -6.19
N ARG A 42 -2.14 10.50 -6.40
CA ARG A 42 -1.12 9.83 -7.23
C ARG A 42 -0.71 8.46 -6.66
N TYR A 43 -0.91 8.26 -5.36
CA TYR A 43 -0.53 7.03 -4.66
C TYR A 43 -1.69 6.04 -4.50
N PHE A 44 -2.91 6.38 -4.93
CA PHE A 44 -4.07 5.50 -4.77
C PHE A 44 -3.88 4.13 -5.44
N LYS A 45 -3.26 4.08 -6.63
CA LYS A 45 -2.93 2.82 -7.30
C LYS A 45 -1.96 1.97 -6.48
N LEU A 46 -0.89 2.57 -5.98
CA LEU A 46 0.08 1.89 -5.10
C LEU A 46 -0.62 1.36 -3.84
N ILE A 47 -1.40 2.19 -3.19
CA ILE A 47 -2.14 1.79 -1.98
C ILE A 47 -3.12 0.65 -2.29
N GLN A 48 -3.77 0.67 -3.45
CA GLN A 48 -4.67 -0.40 -3.89
C GLN A 48 -3.90 -1.71 -4.12
N HIS A 49 -2.74 -1.66 -4.76
CA HIS A 49 -1.83 -2.79 -4.93
C HIS A 49 -1.45 -3.41 -3.58
N GLU A 50 -0.94 -2.59 -2.66
CA GLU A 50 -0.50 -3.04 -1.34
C GLU A 50 -1.65 -3.57 -0.48
N ARG A 51 -2.85 -3.03 -0.65
CA ARG A 51 -4.05 -3.57 0.00
C ARG A 51 -4.43 -4.96 -0.52
N SER A 52 -4.15 -5.26 -1.78
CA SER A 52 -4.32 -6.61 -2.31
C SER A 52 -3.44 -7.59 -1.55
N HIS A 53 -2.17 -7.25 -1.34
CA HIS A 53 -1.27 -8.08 -0.52
C HIS A 53 -1.76 -8.25 0.91
N THR A 54 -2.29 -7.18 1.53
CA THR A 54 -2.89 -7.30 2.88
C THR A 54 -4.05 -8.31 2.90
N LYS A 55 -4.89 -8.32 1.87
CA LYS A 55 -5.99 -9.28 1.76
C LYS A 55 -5.48 -10.71 1.54
N GLN A 56 -4.47 -10.88 0.70
CA GLN A 56 -3.82 -12.17 0.46
C GLN A 56 -3.15 -12.69 1.73
N GLN A 57 -2.49 -11.82 2.51
CA GLN A 57 -1.95 -12.19 3.83
C GLN A 57 -3.04 -12.68 4.78
N ASN A 58 -4.19 -12.01 4.81
CA ASN A 58 -5.32 -12.44 5.64
C ASN A 58 -5.92 -13.77 5.16
N ASP A 59 -5.99 -14.01 3.84
CA ASP A 59 -6.46 -15.28 3.28
C ASP A 59 -5.60 -16.47 3.72
N LEU A 60 -4.30 -16.23 3.90
CA LEU A 60 -3.28 -17.24 4.20
C LEU A 60 -2.74 -17.14 5.62
N LEU A 61 -3.53 -16.59 6.55
CA LEU A 61 -3.15 -16.43 7.96
C LEU A 61 -1.77 -15.80 8.18
N GLY A 62 -1.39 -14.88 7.30
CA GLY A 62 -0.14 -14.12 7.35
C GLY A 62 1.09 -14.94 6.96
N ILE A 63 1.52 -15.86 7.82
CA ILE A 63 2.78 -16.60 7.62
C ILE A 63 2.78 -17.48 6.36
N PHE A 64 1.66 -18.14 6.07
CA PHE A 64 1.53 -18.99 4.88
C PHE A 64 1.58 -18.18 3.57
N PHE A 65 1.24 -16.90 3.60
CA PHE A 65 1.44 -15.99 2.47
C PHE A 65 2.93 -15.92 2.09
N TYR A 66 3.82 -15.70 3.06
CA TYR A 66 5.24 -15.58 2.79
C TYR A 66 5.85 -16.92 2.36
N VAL A 67 5.43 -18.02 2.98
CA VAL A 67 5.88 -19.37 2.59
C VAL A 67 5.50 -19.65 1.13
N TRP A 68 4.23 -19.43 0.75
CA TRP A 68 3.78 -19.62 -0.63
C TRP A 68 4.50 -18.70 -1.60
N TYR A 69 4.69 -17.44 -1.21
CA TYR A 69 5.40 -16.44 -2.00
C TYR A 69 6.82 -16.90 -2.36
N VAL A 70 7.58 -17.41 -1.39
CA VAL A 70 8.95 -17.89 -1.58
C VAL A 70 8.96 -19.15 -2.44
N ILE A 71 8.05 -20.11 -2.18
CA ILE A 71 7.95 -21.36 -2.97
C ILE A 71 7.65 -21.03 -4.44
N GLU A 72 6.62 -20.22 -4.70
CA GLU A 72 6.23 -19.86 -6.07
C GLU A 72 7.36 -19.08 -6.77
N TRP A 73 8.01 -18.14 -6.06
CA TRP A 73 9.14 -17.38 -6.57
C TRP A 73 10.31 -18.29 -6.94
N PHE A 74 10.65 -19.26 -6.10
CA PHE A 74 11.71 -20.23 -6.36
C PHE A 74 11.45 -21.04 -7.65
N PHE A 75 10.25 -21.61 -7.81
CA PHE A 75 9.90 -22.33 -9.03
C PHE A 75 9.93 -21.44 -10.27
N LYS A 76 9.48 -20.22 -10.18
CA LYS A 76 9.43 -19.27 -11.30
C LYS A 76 10.81 -18.71 -11.69
N LEU A 77 11.80 -18.79 -10.83
CA LEU A 77 13.19 -18.48 -11.21
C LEU A 77 13.69 -19.34 -12.38
N PHE A 78 13.24 -20.60 -12.45
CA PHE A 78 13.67 -21.55 -13.46
C PHE A 78 12.78 -21.57 -14.70
N THR A 79 11.57 -21.09 -14.61
CA THR A 79 10.57 -21.21 -15.69
C THR A 79 10.27 -19.86 -16.36
N GLU A 80 10.52 -18.75 -15.70
CA GLU A 80 10.09 -17.43 -16.15
C GLU A 80 11.18 -16.38 -15.97
N GLY A 81 11.53 -15.65 -17.04
CA GLY A 81 12.57 -14.62 -17.00
C GLY A 81 12.31 -13.42 -16.07
N LYS A 82 11.10 -13.32 -15.51
CA LYS A 82 10.67 -12.26 -14.58
C LYS A 82 9.86 -12.83 -13.42
N ALA A 83 10.46 -13.79 -12.71
CA ALA A 83 9.84 -14.56 -11.64
C ALA A 83 8.96 -13.73 -10.69
N TYR A 84 9.45 -12.58 -10.21
CA TYR A 84 8.70 -11.70 -9.32
C TYR A 84 7.37 -11.21 -9.92
N ARG A 85 7.39 -10.75 -11.18
CA ARG A 85 6.20 -10.19 -11.82
C ARG A 85 5.12 -11.24 -12.10
N GLU A 86 5.54 -12.49 -12.22
CA GLU A 86 4.65 -13.60 -12.59
C GLU A 86 4.07 -14.32 -11.37
N LEU A 87 4.42 -13.92 -10.15
CA LEU A 87 3.79 -14.43 -8.94
C LEU A 87 2.28 -14.21 -8.97
N CYS A 88 1.51 -15.21 -8.54
CA CYS A 88 0.05 -15.12 -8.53
C CYS A 88 -0.46 -13.93 -7.71
N PHE A 89 0.19 -13.65 -6.58
CA PHE A 89 -0.14 -12.52 -5.73
C PHE A 89 0.12 -11.17 -6.40
N GLU A 90 1.27 -11.05 -7.07
CA GLU A 90 1.63 -9.84 -7.82
C GLU A 90 0.71 -9.60 -9.02
N ARG A 91 0.33 -10.66 -9.72
CA ARG A 91 -0.60 -10.59 -10.84
C ARG A 91 -2.00 -10.15 -10.39
N GLU A 92 -2.50 -10.69 -9.27
CA GLU A 92 -3.76 -10.23 -8.69
C GLU A 92 -3.67 -8.78 -8.21
N ALA A 93 -2.58 -8.39 -7.52
CA ALA A 93 -2.38 -7.04 -7.03
C ALA A 93 -2.41 -6.03 -8.18
N ARG A 94 -1.68 -6.30 -9.29
CA ARG A 94 -1.71 -5.47 -10.50
C ARG A 94 -3.10 -5.42 -11.16
N ALA A 95 -3.83 -6.53 -11.23
CA ALA A 95 -5.18 -6.53 -11.77
C ALA A 95 -6.15 -5.67 -10.93
N ASN A 96 -5.86 -5.50 -9.65
CA ASN A 96 -6.65 -4.65 -8.76
C ASN A 96 -6.27 -3.17 -8.84
N GLU A 97 -5.07 -2.81 -9.31
CA GLU A 97 -4.65 -1.41 -9.50
C GLU A 97 -5.58 -0.63 -10.42
N THR A 98 -6.20 -1.30 -11.39
CA THR A 98 -7.10 -0.69 -12.38
C THR A 98 -8.49 -0.37 -11.83
N LYS A 99 -8.84 -0.93 -10.67
CA LYS A 99 -10.12 -0.64 -10.03
C LYS A 99 -10.05 0.75 -9.41
N VAL A 100 -10.94 1.63 -9.83
CA VAL A 100 -11.02 2.98 -9.27
C VAL A 100 -11.45 2.88 -7.81
N VAL A 101 -10.57 3.27 -6.92
CA VAL A 101 -10.85 3.36 -5.49
C VAL A 101 -10.41 4.72 -5.00
N SER A 102 -11.34 5.43 -4.39
CA SER A 102 -11.05 6.66 -3.69
C SER A 102 -10.77 6.40 -2.22
N TYR A 103 -9.98 7.25 -1.62
CA TYR A 103 -9.56 7.12 -0.23
C TYR A 103 -9.75 8.42 0.53
N ASN A 104 -10.21 8.30 1.77
CA ASN A 104 -9.96 9.33 2.77
C ASN A 104 -8.51 9.19 3.23
N VAL A 105 -7.79 10.30 3.29
CA VAL A 105 -6.39 10.32 3.68
C VAL A 105 -6.24 11.12 4.97
N ILE A 106 -5.74 10.45 6.01
CA ILE A 106 -5.65 10.98 7.36
C ILE A 106 -4.19 10.94 7.81
N LEU A 107 -3.69 12.06 8.30
CA LEU A 107 -2.40 12.19 8.96
C LEU A 107 -2.57 11.92 10.45
N HIS A 108 -1.73 11.06 10.99
CA HIS A 108 -1.65 10.83 12.43
C HIS A 108 -0.32 11.31 12.98
N TYR A 109 -0.38 12.18 13.97
CA TYR A 109 0.79 12.75 14.64
C TYR A 109 1.21 11.94 15.87
N LYS A 110 2.47 12.10 16.28
CA LYS A 110 3.03 11.44 17.47
C LYS A 110 2.32 11.84 18.76
N ASN A 111 1.77 13.05 18.81
CA ASN A 111 1.01 13.59 19.94
C ASN A 111 -0.45 13.11 20.01
N GLY A 112 -0.84 12.16 19.16
CA GLY A 112 -2.19 11.60 19.13
C GLY A 112 -3.20 12.40 18.28
N LYS A 113 -2.88 13.61 17.82
CA LYS A 113 -3.75 14.39 16.92
C LYS A 113 -3.81 13.73 15.54
N ALA A 114 -4.94 13.93 14.84
CA ALA A 114 -5.14 13.47 13.48
C ALA A 114 -5.75 14.59 12.63
N TYR A 115 -5.30 14.68 11.35
CA TYR A 115 -5.83 15.63 10.37
C TYR A 115 -6.21 14.88 9.10
N THR A 116 -7.41 15.15 8.59
CA THR A 116 -7.86 14.63 7.30
C THR A 116 -7.45 15.60 6.20
N ILE A 117 -6.77 15.11 5.16
CA ILE A 117 -6.35 15.92 4.01
C ILE A 117 -7.21 15.65 2.77
N ILE A 118 -7.78 14.46 2.65
CA ILE A 118 -8.80 14.12 1.64
C ILE A 118 -9.98 13.45 2.35
N GLN A 119 -11.17 13.96 2.10
CA GLN A 119 -12.44 13.39 2.54
C GLN A 119 -13.36 13.23 1.34
N ASP A 120 -13.97 12.06 1.21
CA ASP A 120 -14.90 11.72 0.12
C ASP A 120 -14.37 12.06 -1.28
N SER A 121 -13.07 11.86 -1.50
CA SER A 121 -12.31 12.19 -2.71
C SER A 121 -12.07 13.69 -2.94
N ILE A 122 -12.46 14.54 -2.01
CA ILE A 122 -12.29 15.99 -2.09
C ILE A 122 -11.11 16.40 -1.20
N PRO A 123 -10.12 17.14 -1.71
CA PRO A 123 -9.13 17.79 -0.86
C PRO A 123 -9.81 18.81 0.06
N ILE A 124 -9.62 18.67 1.37
CA ILE A 124 -10.20 19.58 2.36
C ILE A 124 -9.17 20.54 2.97
N CYS A 125 -7.88 20.28 2.70
CA CYS A 125 -6.79 21.15 3.12
C CYS A 125 -6.43 22.15 2.02
N THR A 126 -6.22 23.39 2.39
CA THR A 126 -5.68 24.41 1.49
C THR A 126 -4.20 24.17 1.22
N TYR A 127 -3.64 24.84 0.22
CA TYR A 127 -2.21 24.81 -0.05
C TYR A 127 -1.37 25.28 1.15
N TYR A 128 -1.85 26.27 1.90
CA TYR A 128 -1.18 26.79 3.09
C TYR A 128 -1.19 25.75 4.23
N ASP A 129 -2.32 25.10 4.47
CA ASP A 129 -2.41 24.03 5.47
C ASP A 129 -1.45 22.89 5.17
N ILE A 130 -1.34 22.50 3.90
CA ILE A 130 -0.41 21.43 3.46
C ILE A 130 1.05 21.84 3.72
N ASN A 131 1.43 23.10 3.47
CA ASN A 131 2.79 23.57 3.73
C ASN A 131 3.12 23.59 5.23
N ASP A 132 2.17 23.94 6.09
CA ASP A 132 2.36 23.90 7.54
C ASP A 132 2.48 22.46 8.05
N VAL A 133 1.72 21.52 7.47
CA VAL A 133 1.88 20.08 7.72
C VAL A 133 3.29 19.62 7.34
N ILE A 134 3.80 20.04 6.18
CA ILE A 134 5.14 19.65 5.70
C ILE A 134 6.25 20.23 6.59
N LYS A 135 6.12 21.44 7.09
CA LYS A 135 7.07 22.02 8.07
C LYS A 135 7.15 21.16 9.35
N ASN A 136 6.05 20.52 9.73
CA ASN A 136 5.94 19.65 10.90
C ASN A 136 6.03 18.16 10.60
N ILE A 137 6.61 17.77 9.46
CA ILE A 137 6.65 16.40 8.95
C ILE A 137 7.31 15.42 9.92
N ASP A 138 8.24 15.88 10.75
CA ASP A 138 8.93 15.08 11.76
C ASP A 138 8.00 14.55 12.86
N ASN A 139 6.91 15.23 13.09
CA ASN A 139 5.90 14.87 14.07
C ASN A 139 4.85 13.88 13.54
N ILE A 140 4.87 13.57 12.24
CA ILE A 140 3.95 12.60 11.64
C ILE A 140 4.40 11.19 12.05
N LYS A 141 3.45 10.43 12.60
CA LYS A 141 3.62 9.05 13.00
C LYS A 141 3.36 8.10 11.82
N TYR A 142 2.26 8.29 11.10
CA TYR A 142 1.90 7.55 9.88
C TYR A 142 0.79 8.27 9.10
N LEU A 143 0.66 7.93 7.81
CA LEU A 143 -0.52 8.26 7.00
C LEU A 143 -1.48 7.08 7.00
N GLU A 144 -2.76 7.36 7.00
CA GLU A 144 -3.81 6.34 6.86
C GLU A 144 -4.65 6.60 5.61
N PHE A 145 -4.69 5.60 4.73
CA PHE A 145 -5.58 5.57 3.58
C PHE A 145 -6.78 4.69 3.91
N LYS A 146 -7.95 5.29 4.13
CA LYS A 146 -9.23 4.60 4.36
C LYS A 146 -10.00 4.59 3.04
N PRO A 147 -10.31 3.41 2.47
CA PRO A 147 -11.08 3.34 1.23
C PRO A 147 -12.50 3.82 1.48
N LEU A 148 -13.04 4.52 0.52
CA LEU A 148 -14.47 4.74 0.43
C LEU A 148 -15.17 3.43 0.03
N ASN A 149 -16.40 3.24 0.52
CA ASN A 149 -17.25 2.08 0.18
C ASN A 149 -17.76 2.22 -1.26
N VAL A 150 -16.94 1.81 -2.23
CA VAL A 150 -17.33 1.77 -3.64
C VAL A 150 -17.60 0.32 -4.02
N LYS A 151 -18.73 0.07 -4.71
CA LYS A 151 -19.03 -1.23 -5.34
C LYS A 151 -17.86 -1.67 -6.20
N GLY A 152 -17.35 -2.89 -5.99
CA GLY A 152 -16.17 -3.41 -6.71
C GLY A 152 -14.83 -3.15 -6.04
N SER A 153 -14.80 -2.51 -4.87
CA SER A 153 -13.58 -2.36 -4.08
C SER A 153 -13.03 -3.71 -3.59
N LEU A 154 -11.77 -3.74 -3.15
CA LEU A 154 -11.18 -4.93 -2.52
C LEU A 154 -11.94 -5.44 -1.29
N ILE A 155 -12.86 -4.64 -0.73
CA ILE A 155 -13.70 -5.04 0.40
C ILE A 155 -14.58 -6.24 0.01
N ASN A 156 -15.06 -6.27 -1.24
CA ASN A 156 -15.91 -7.35 -1.77
C ASN A 156 -15.12 -8.47 -2.47
N ARG A 157 -13.80 -8.49 -2.31
CA ARG A 157 -12.95 -9.56 -2.85
C ARG A 157 -13.29 -10.88 -2.17
N LYS A 158 -13.55 -11.92 -2.97
CA LYS A 158 -13.77 -13.27 -2.46
C LYS A 158 -12.46 -13.83 -1.89
N TRP A 159 -12.57 -14.65 -0.85
CA TRP A 159 -11.44 -15.41 -0.32
C TRP A 159 -10.80 -16.27 -1.43
N GLY A 160 -9.49 -16.38 -1.40
CA GLY A 160 -8.73 -17.20 -2.36
C GLY A 160 -8.80 -16.72 -3.82
N SER A 161 -9.21 -15.47 -4.10
CA SER A 161 -9.32 -14.97 -5.48
C SER A 161 -7.97 -14.94 -6.23
N TRP A 162 -6.84 -14.95 -5.51
CA TRP A 162 -5.49 -15.08 -6.05
C TRP A 162 -5.24 -16.43 -6.72
N LEU A 163 -5.96 -17.50 -6.32
CA LEU A 163 -5.84 -18.84 -6.93
C LEU A 163 -6.07 -18.82 -8.43
N ARG A 164 -6.90 -17.89 -8.94
CA ARG A 164 -7.12 -17.73 -10.38
C ARG A 164 -5.87 -17.38 -11.17
N TYR A 165 -4.87 -16.85 -10.48
CA TYR A 165 -3.62 -16.39 -11.09
C TYR A 165 -2.49 -17.42 -10.97
N VAL A 166 -2.65 -18.49 -10.18
CA VAL A 166 -1.66 -19.56 -10.04
C VAL A 166 -1.46 -20.27 -11.37
N PHE A 167 -2.56 -20.61 -12.06
CA PHE A 167 -2.55 -21.40 -13.30
C PHE A 167 -2.74 -20.56 -14.58
N LYS A 168 -2.84 -19.26 -14.46
CA LYS A 168 -3.02 -18.39 -15.62
C LYS A 168 -1.64 -18.12 -16.25
N ARG A 169 -1.41 -18.72 -17.42
CA ARG A 169 -0.27 -18.38 -18.28
C ARG A 169 -0.53 -17.10 -19.06
#